data_0bd37e62974eca0136031b33de6f202b
#
_entry.id   0bd37e62974eca0136031b33de6f202b
#
_cell.length_a   1.000
_cell.length_b   1.000
_cell.length_c   1.000
_cell.angle_alpha   90.00
_cell.angle_beta   90.00
_cell.angle_gamma   90.00
#
_symmetry.space_group_name_H-M   'P 1'
#
loop_
_entity.id
_entity.type
_entity.pdbx_description
1 polymer ?
#
loop_
_entity_poly.entity_id
_entity_poly.type
_entity_poly.pdbx_seq_one_letter_code
_entity_poly.pdbx_strand_id
1 'polypeptide(L)'
;MSKILKSTTLGNVKNGGIFKALGKEFVKLDADEHGCLVLAKDIWTKMPFRDGDDPECPNDLRRSDVMKYLGNCLAEFTEKGTPLDTFIPFKIDLQDTTGQTEYGIVEYRIGLLTLRQYGKYWRLIPKVDTPWWLATPYGTPNCSPLAHGSG
;
A
#
# COMPACT_ATOMS: atom_id res chain seq x y z
N MET A 1 -4.73 1.89 29.45
CA MET A 1 -4.15 2.06 28.57
C MET A 1 -4.82 2.11 27.31
N SER A 2 -5.45 1.20 26.98
CA SER A 2 -6.00 1.22 25.72
C SER A 2 -6.76 2.43 25.38
N LYS A 3 -7.51 2.94 26.25
CA LYS A 3 -8.33 4.00 25.96
C LYS A 3 -7.66 5.08 25.34
N ILE A 4 -6.73 5.51 25.78
CA ILE A 4 -6.14 6.64 25.29
C ILE A 4 -5.80 6.51 23.90
N LEU A 5 -5.46 5.38 23.57
CA LEU A 5 -4.93 5.24 22.35
C LEU A 5 -5.96 5.46 21.40
N LYS A 6 -7.00 5.43 21.84
CA LYS A 6 -8.00 5.58 21.14
C LYS A 6 -7.91 6.45 20.05
N SER A 7 -8.62 6.56 19.62
CA SER A 7 -9.07 7.20 18.49
C SER A 7 -8.43 8.52 18.24
N THR A 8 -8.34 9.22 19.23
CA THR A 8 -7.84 10.52 19.06
C THR A 8 -6.45 10.53 18.69
N THR A 9 -5.86 9.42 18.89
CA THR A 9 -4.44 9.43 18.85
C THR A 9 -3.86 9.59 17.48
N LEU A 10 -4.48 9.10 16.44
CA LEU A 10 -3.87 9.22 15.11
C LEU A 10 -3.71 10.67 14.69
N GLY A 11 -4.65 11.52 15.02
CA GLY A 11 -4.52 12.95 14.76
C GLY A 11 -3.41 13.60 15.57
N ASN A 12 -3.14 13.07 16.76
CA ASN A 12 -2.12 13.61 17.64
C ASN A 12 -0.73 12.98 17.42
N VAL A 13 -0.63 11.93 16.64
CA VAL A 13 0.67 11.34 16.29
C VAL A 13 1.33 12.24 15.27
N LYS A 14 2.58 12.62 15.51
CA LYS A 14 3.33 13.42 14.55
C LYS A 14 3.78 12.56 13.38
N ASN A 15 4.09 13.16 12.27
CA ASN A 15 4.66 12.46 11.12
C ASN A 15 5.99 11.81 11.53
N GLY A 16 6.14 10.54 11.20
CA GLY A 16 7.25 9.71 11.66
C GLY A 16 7.00 9.01 12.99
N GLY A 17 5.92 9.34 13.68
CA GLY A 17 5.55 8.69 14.94
C GLY A 17 5.00 7.28 14.72
N ILE A 18 5.34 6.38 15.63
CA ILE A 18 4.88 5.00 15.61
C ILE A 18 3.66 4.88 16.51
N PHE A 19 2.68 4.12 16.06
CA PHE A 19 1.49 3.85 16.86
C PHE A 19 0.97 2.43 16.61
N LYS A 20 0.13 1.96 17.51
CA LYS A 20 -0.46 0.62 17.40
C LYS A 20 -1.91 0.73 16.99
N ALA A 21 -2.32 -0.08 16.04
CA ALA A 21 -3.70 -0.23 15.61
C ALA A 21 -3.85 -1.59 14.94
N LEU A 22 -5.05 -2.15 14.97
CA LEU A 22 -5.35 -3.41 14.28
C LEU A 22 -4.42 -4.57 14.69
N GLY A 23 -3.90 -4.53 15.90
CA GLY A 23 -2.95 -5.55 16.37
C GLY A 23 -1.55 -5.42 15.78
N LYS A 24 -1.23 -4.33 15.12
CA LYS A 24 0.05 -4.12 14.44
C LYS A 24 0.60 -2.74 14.74
N GLU A 25 1.86 -2.52 14.40
CA GLU A 25 2.49 -1.21 14.51
C GLU A 25 2.56 -0.53 13.15
N PHE A 26 2.34 0.77 13.16
CA PHE A 26 2.36 1.61 11.95
C PHE A 26 3.18 2.87 12.21
N VAL A 27 3.66 3.47 11.13
CA VAL A 27 4.26 4.80 11.17
C VAL A 27 3.34 5.76 10.42
N LYS A 28 3.10 6.93 10.99
CA LYS A 28 2.35 7.98 10.31
C LYS A 28 3.30 8.72 9.37
N LEU A 29 2.95 8.79 8.11
CA LEU A 29 3.77 9.46 7.10
C LEU A 29 3.28 10.88 6.82
N ASP A 30 1.98 11.07 6.73
CA ASP A 30 1.40 12.37 6.37
C ASP A 30 -0.08 12.42 6.78
N ALA A 31 -0.68 13.59 6.68
CA ALA A 31 -2.09 13.78 6.92
C ALA A 31 -2.60 14.98 6.11
N ASP A 32 -3.86 14.88 5.68
CA ASP A 32 -4.58 15.98 5.05
C ASP A 32 -6.00 16.04 5.60
N GLU A 33 -6.86 16.84 4.99
CA GLU A 33 -8.26 16.97 5.44
C GLU A 33 -9.06 15.69 5.26
N HIS A 34 -8.60 14.73 4.48
CA HIS A 34 -9.30 13.48 4.23
C HIS A 34 -8.87 12.37 5.18
N GLY A 35 -7.66 12.43 5.71
CA GLY A 35 -7.17 11.39 6.60
C GLY A 35 -5.67 11.36 6.73
N CYS A 36 -5.17 10.25 7.24
CA CYS A 36 -3.75 10.04 7.49
C CYS A 36 -3.19 8.93 6.60
N LEU A 37 -2.05 9.20 6.00
CA LEU A 37 -1.29 8.17 5.31
C LEU A 37 -0.41 7.46 6.33
N VAL A 38 -0.61 6.16 6.46
CA VAL A 38 0.15 5.35 7.41
C VAL A 38 0.77 4.15 6.69
N LEU A 39 1.89 3.71 7.19
CA LEU A 39 2.61 2.56 6.64
C LEU A 39 2.86 1.55 7.75
N ALA A 40 2.72 0.26 7.45
CA ALA A 40 3.08 -0.78 8.39
C ALA A 40 4.56 -0.70 8.74
N LYS A 41 4.88 -0.76 10.01
CA LYS A 41 6.27 -0.68 10.47
C LYS A 41 7.04 -1.94 10.15
N ASP A 42 6.41 -3.10 10.28
CA ASP A 42 7.04 -4.39 10.10
C ASP A 42 6.57 -5.09 8.84
N ILE A 43 7.38 -6.00 8.34
CA ILE A 43 6.99 -6.84 7.21
C ILE A 43 5.94 -7.84 7.67
N TRP A 44 4.79 -7.86 7.01
CA TRP A 44 3.69 -8.77 7.38
C TRP A 44 3.88 -10.17 6.81
N THR A 45 4.46 -10.26 5.62
CA THR A 45 4.74 -11.54 4.98
C THR A 45 5.79 -11.37 3.90
N LYS A 46 6.37 -12.46 3.45
CA LYS A 46 7.28 -12.47 2.32
C LYS A 46 6.62 -13.29 1.21
N MET A 47 6.54 -12.72 0.03
CA MET A 47 5.90 -13.35 -1.10
C MET A 47 6.38 -12.73 -2.41
N PRO A 48 6.28 -13.43 -3.54
CA PRO A 48 6.55 -12.82 -4.83
C PRO A 48 5.49 -11.75 -5.12
N PHE A 49 5.85 -10.78 -5.92
CA PHE A 49 4.89 -9.75 -6.34
C PHE A 49 3.74 -10.39 -7.12
N ARG A 50 4.07 -11.28 -8.03
CA ARG A 50 3.14 -12.11 -8.78
C ARG A 50 3.80 -13.46 -9.04
N ASP A 51 3.11 -14.52 -8.68
CA ASP A 51 3.57 -15.86 -8.92
C ASP A 51 2.80 -16.45 -10.11
N GLY A 52 3.38 -17.41 -10.78
CA GLY A 52 2.73 -18.13 -11.85
C GLY A 52 3.32 -17.89 -13.21
N ASP A 53 2.76 -18.60 -14.18
CA ASP A 53 3.31 -18.72 -15.51
C ASP A 53 2.83 -17.64 -16.48
N ASP A 54 2.11 -16.65 -16.03
CA ASP A 54 1.64 -15.60 -16.89
C ASP A 54 2.74 -14.55 -17.06
N PRO A 55 3.44 -14.51 -18.19
CA PRO A 55 4.53 -13.58 -18.41
C PRO A 55 4.04 -12.17 -18.75
N GLU A 56 2.74 -12.00 -19.00
CA GLU A 56 2.23 -10.71 -19.37
C GLU A 56 2.05 -9.81 -18.15
N CYS A 57 2.59 -8.61 -18.23
CA CYS A 57 2.44 -7.59 -17.21
C CYS A 57 2.77 -8.08 -15.80
N PRO A 58 3.96 -8.68 -15.58
CA PRO A 58 4.28 -9.27 -14.28
C PRO A 58 4.41 -8.26 -13.15
N ASN A 59 4.54 -6.99 -13.46
CA ASN A 59 4.66 -5.91 -12.48
C ASN A 59 3.40 -5.03 -12.37
N ASP A 60 2.28 -5.50 -12.89
CA ASP A 60 1.01 -4.79 -12.79
C ASP A 60 0.40 -5.03 -11.41
N LEU A 61 0.33 -3.97 -10.60
CA LEU A 61 -0.21 -4.04 -9.25
C LEU A 61 -1.62 -4.61 -9.23
N ARG A 62 -2.43 -4.28 -10.22
CA ARG A 62 -3.83 -4.72 -10.27
C ARG A 62 -3.98 -6.24 -10.36
N ARG A 63 -2.96 -6.92 -10.88
CA ARG A 63 -2.92 -8.37 -11.06
C ARG A 63 -2.01 -9.07 -10.07
N SER A 64 -1.42 -8.34 -9.15
CA SER A 64 -0.40 -8.88 -8.26
C SER A 64 -1.01 -9.76 -7.17
N ASP A 65 -0.25 -10.75 -6.75
CA ASP A 65 -0.61 -11.57 -5.60
C ASP A 65 -0.48 -10.76 -4.31
N VAL A 66 0.39 -9.76 -4.31
CA VAL A 66 0.52 -8.84 -3.18
C VAL A 66 -0.80 -8.12 -2.91
N MET A 67 -1.47 -7.62 -3.95
CA MET A 67 -2.77 -6.95 -3.75
C MET A 67 -3.86 -7.91 -3.34
N LYS A 68 -3.83 -9.16 -3.78
CA LYS A 68 -4.76 -10.18 -3.31
C LYS A 68 -4.56 -10.43 -1.82
N TYR A 69 -3.31 -10.54 -1.39
CA TYR A 69 -2.98 -10.71 0.02
C TYR A 69 -3.45 -9.52 0.85
N LEU A 70 -3.21 -8.30 0.39
CA LEU A 70 -3.63 -7.10 1.11
C LEU A 70 -5.15 -6.98 1.17
N GLY A 71 -5.86 -7.37 0.12
CA GLY A 71 -7.31 -7.45 0.13
C GLY A 71 -7.82 -8.43 1.17
N ASN A 72 -7.15 -9.57 1.33
CA ASN A 72 -7.48 -10.53 2.37
C ASN A 72 -7.22 -9.97 3.77
N CYS A 73 -6.14 -9.21 3.94
CA CYS A 73 -5.87 -8.53 5.21
C CYS A 73 -6.97 -7.53 5.55
N LEU A 74 -7.42 -6.76 4.57
CA LEU A 74 -8.51 -5.82 4.77
C LEU A 74 -9.79 -6.53 5.19
N ALA A 75 -10.14 -7.63 4.52
CA ALA A 75 -11.29 -8.43 4.86
C ALA A 75 -11.19 -8.97 6.29
N GLU A 76 -10.01 -9.42 6.70
CA GLU A 76 -9.78 -9.92 8.04
C GLU A 76 -9.99 -8.84 9.09
N PHE A 77 -9.49 -7.63 8.85
CA PHE A 77 -9.70 -6.51 9.76
C PHE A 77 -11.19 -6.18 9.91
N THR A 78 -11.94 -6.20 8.82
CA THR A 78 -13.38 -5.91 8.86
C THR A 78 -14.16 -7.02 9.55
N GLU A 79 -13.77 -8.27 9.36
CA GLU A 79 -14.39 -9.40 10.06
C GLU A 79 -14.16 -9.33 11.56
N LYS A 80 -13.04 -8.78 11.98
CA LYS A 80 -12.73 -8.59 13.40
C LYS A 80 -13.41 -7.36 14.00
N GLY A 81 -14.21 -6.66 13.25
CA GLY A 81 -15.02 -5.56 13.75
C GLY A 81 -14.56 -4.16 13.38
N THR A 82 -13.48 -4.01 12.61
CA THR A 82 -13.04 -2.69 12.15
C THR A 82 -13.96 -2.23 11.03
N PRO A 83 -14.64 -1.08 11.16
CA PRO A 83 -15.50 -0.58 10.08
C PRO A 83 -14.70 -0.33 8.81
N LEU A 84 -15.26 -0.68 7.67
CA LEU A 84 -14.60 -0.48 6.39
C LEU A 84 -14.25 0.99 6.16
N ASP A 85 -15.09 1.90 6.63
CA ASP A 85 -14.87 3.35 6.49
C ASP A 85 -13.63 3.85 7.22
N THR A 86 -13.05 3.05 8.11
CA THR A 86 -11.78 3.39 8.74
C THR A 86 -10.66 3.47 7.70
N PHE A 87 -10.78 2.70 6.63
CA PHE A 87 -9.79 2.66 5.55
C PHE A 87 -10.27 3.55 4.40
N ILE A 88 -9.74 4.75 4.35
CA ILE A 88 -10.15 5.73 3.34
C ILE A 88 -9.54 5.37 1.99
N PRO A 89 -10.34 5.30 0.92
CA PRO A 89 -9.79 5.02 -0.41
C PRO A 89 -8.77 6.07 -0.83
N PHE A 90 -7.70 5.62 -1.46
CA PHE A 90 -6.69 6.51 -1.99
C PHE A 90 -6.25 6.05 -3.38
N LYS A 91 -5.78 7.00 -4.16
CA LYS A 91 -5.36 6.74 -5.54
C LYS A 91 -3.88 6.37 -5.57
N ILE A 92 -3.56 5.37 -6.39
CA ILE A 92 -2.19 4.95 -6.66
C ILE A 92 -1.95 5.17 -8.14
N ASP A 93 -1.01 6.05 -8.46
CA ASP A 93 -0.60 6.28 -9.84
C ASP A 93 0.45 5.23 -10.21
N LEU A 94 0.12 4.39 -11.18
CA LEU A 94 0.98 3.30 -11.62
C LEU A 94 1.89 3.71 -12.77
N GLN A 95 2.15 4.99 -12.94
CA GLN A 95 3.16 5.45 -13.89
C GLN A 95 4.49 4.77 -13.59
N ASP A 96 5.12 4.20 -14.61
CA ASP A 96 6.37 3.48 -14.42
C ASP A 96 7.57 4.43 -14.29
N THR A 97 8.75 3.87 -14.05
CA THR A 97 9.95 4.66 -13.86
C THR A 97 10.41 5.38 -15.14
N THR A 98 9.85 5.03 -16.29
CA THR A 98 10.17 5.68 -17.57
C THR A 98 9.13 6.74 -17.93
N GLY A 99 8.07 6.89 -17.15
CA GLY A 99 7.02 7.87 -17.38
C GLY A 99 5.82 7.34 -18.15
N GLN A 100 5.78 6.06 -18.48
CA GLN A 100 4.64 5.48 -19.18
C GLN A 100 3.46 5.26 -18.24
N THR A 101 2.25 5.40 -18.75
CA THR A 101 1.03 5.44 -17.94
C THR A 101 0.02 4.35 -18.30
N GLU A 102 0.46 3.28 -18.97
CA GLU A 102 -0.45 2.25 -19.44
C GLU A 102 -1.25 1.58 -18.34
N TYR A 103 -0.69 1.44 -17.15
CA TYR A 103 -1.42 0.83 -16.06
C TYR A 103 -2.41 1.81 -15.38
N GLY A 104 -2.29 3.09 -15.67
CA GLY A 104 -3.24 4.08 -15.19
C GLY A 104 -3.16 4.39 -13.70
N ILE A 105 -4.28 4.87 -13.19
CA ILE A 105 -4.44 5.20 -11.78
C ILE A 105 -5.51 4.28 -11.21
N VAL A 106 -5.23 3.67 -10.07
CA VAL A 106 -6.16 2.79 -9.39
C VAL A 106 -6.51 3.33 -8.01
N GLU A 107 -7.61 2.86 -7.45
CA GLU A 107 -8.05 3.28 -6.13
C GLU A 107 -8.20 2.07 -5.23
N TYR A 108 -7.58 2.12 -4.06
CA TYR A 108 -7.63 1.06 -3.08
C TYR A 108 -7.74 1.63 -1.66
N ARG A 109 -8.24 0.84 -0.72
CA ARG A 109 -8.26 1.19 0.70
C ARG A 109 -7.01 0.71 1.44
N ILE A 110 -6.24 -0.16 0.83
CA ILE A 110 -4.98 -0.69 1.34
C ILE A 110 -4.10 -0.96 0.12
N GLY A 111 -2.83 -0.71 0.20
CA GLY A 111 -1.96 -0.88 -0.96
C GLY A 111 -0.49 -0.73 -0.63
N LEU A 112 0.29 -0.41 -1.63
CA LEU A 112 1.73 -0.19 -1.53
C LEU A 112 2.06 1.27 -1.83
N LEU A 113 3.18 1.76 -1.31
CA LEU A 113 3.68 3.07 -1.68
C LEU A 113 4.21 3.06 -3.11
N THR A 114 4.04 4.18 -3.79
CA THR A 114 4.75 4.41 -5.06
C THR A 114 6.19 4.82 -4.78
N LEU A 115 7.03 4.74 -5.80
CA LEU A 115 8.41 5.21 -5.71
C LEU A 115 8.46 6.69 -5.34
N ARG A 116 7.53 7.49 -5.89
CA ARG A 116 7.45 8.92 -5.57
C ARG A 116 7.14 9.13 -4.09
N GLN A 117 6.20 8.39 -3.53
CA GLN A 117 5.89 8.48 -2.11
C GLN A 117 7.07 8.02 -1.26
N TYR A 118 7.74 6.95 -1.66
CA TYR A 118 8.93 6.49 -0.96
C TYR A 118 9.99 7.61 -0.93
N GLY A 119 10.24 8.24 -2.06
CA GLY A 119 11.19 9.35 -2.13
C GLY A 119 10.80 10.54 -1.26
N LYS A 120 9.50 10.78 -1.12
CA LYS A 120 9.00 11.88 -0.28
C LYS A 120 9.12 11.56 1.21
N TYR A 121 8.87 10.32 1.62
CA TYR A 121 8.74 9.95 3.03
C TYR A 121 9.87 9.06 3.56
N TRP A 122 10.89 8.75 2.77
CA TRP A 122 11.90 7.75 3.16
C TRP A 122 12.55 8.02 4.52
N ARG A 123 12.68 9.29 4.91
CA ARG A 123 13.28 9.64 6.20
C ARG A 123 12.42 9.25 7.39
N LEU A 124 11.12 9.09 7.17
CA LEU A 124 10.17 8.72 8.21
C LEU A 124 9.95 7.22 8.27
N ILE A 125 10.36 6.48 7.25
CA ILE A 125 10.10 5.05 7.13
C ILE A 125 11.12 4.26 7.93
N PRO A 126 10.69 3.43 8.90
CA PRO A 126 11.61 2.59 9.64
C PRO A 126 12.34 1.62 8.71
N LYS A 127 13.62 1.42 8.98
CA LYS A 127 14.41 0.47 8.20
C LYS A 127 14.05 -0.95 8.58
N VAL A 128 14.00 -1.81 7.59
CA VAL A 128 13.82 -3.26 7.76
C VAL A 128 14.94 -3.97 7.00
N ASP A 129 15.27 -5.18 7.43
CA ASP A 129 16.38 -5.92 6.85
C ASP A 129 16.03 -6.63 5.54
N THR A 130 14.80 -6.54 5.11
CA THR A 130 14.30 -7.25 3.94
C THR A 130 13.78 -6.26 2.92
N PRO A 131 14.08 -6.43 1.63
CA PRO A 131 13.47 -5.64 0.58
C PRO A 131 11.95 -5.80 0.60
N TRP A 132 11.23 -4.78 0.18
CA TRP A 132 9.77 -4.81 0.10
C TRP A 132 9.29 -4.14 -1.18
N TRP A 133 8.07 -4.50 -1.59
CA TRP A 133 7.54 -4.09 -2.87
C TRP A 133 7.01 -2.66 -2.84
N LEU A 134 7.21 -1.95 -3.95
CA LEU A 134 6.55 -0.68 -4.24
C LEU A 134 5.49 -0.91 -5.32
N ALA A 135 4.55 0.02 -5.42
CA ALA A 135 3.50 -0.03 -6.43
C ALA A 135 4.01 0.33 -7.83
N THR A 136 5.06 1.14 -7.93
CA THR A 136 5.59 1.64 -9.19
C THR A 136 6.27 0.53 -9.97
N PRO A 137 5.84 0.24 -11.21
CA PRO A 137 6.55 -0.71 -12.04
C PRO A 137 7.91 -0.13 -12.46
N TYR A 138 8.91 -0.99 -12.59
CA TYR A 138 10.22 -0.57 -13.07
C TYR A 138 10.15 -0.09 -14.52
N GLY A 139 9.37 -0.74 -15.31
CA GLY A 139 9.06 -0.36 -16.67
C GLY A 139 7.80 -1.09 -17.08
N THR A 140 7.07 -0.55 -18.02
CA THR A 140 5.88 -1.22 -18.50
C THR A 140 6.29 -2.18 -19.61
N PRO A 141 6.20 -3.49 -19.40
CA PRO A 141 6.56 -4.43 -20.45
C PRO A 141 5.58 -4.34 -21.60
N ASN A 142 5.94 -4.92 -22.72
CA ASN A 142 5.07 -5.00 -23.87
C ASN A 142 3.90 -5.93 -23.58
N CYS A 143 2.94 -5.41 -22.86
CA CYS A 143 1.72 -6.13 -22.58
C CYS A 143 0.78 -5.99 -23.76
N SER A 144 0.02 -7.03 -24.06
CA SER A 144 -0.98 -6.94 -25.11
C SER A 144 -2.08 -5.97 -24.69
N PRO A 145 -2.78 -5.32 -25.64
CA PRO A 145 -3.90 -4.47 -25.32
C PRO A 145 -4.95 -5.16 -24.46
N LEU A 146 -5.15 -6.46 -24.66
CA LEU A 146 -6.10 -7.24 -23.87
C LEU A 146 -5.62 -7.34 -22.42
N ALA A 147 -4.33 -7.52 -22.22
CA ALA A 147 -3.78 -7.58 -20.89
C ALA A 147 -3.96 -6.24 -20.17
N HIS A 148 -3.79 -5.14 -20.86
CA HIS A 148 -4.02 -3.82 -20.30
C HIS A 148 -5.52 -3.60 -20.06
N GLY A 149 -6.34 -3.98 -21.01
CA GLY A 149 -7.77 -3.75 -20.91
C GLY A 149 -8.46 -4.55 -19.84
N SER A 150 -7.91 -5.70 -19.51
CA SER A 150 -8.49 -6.54 -18.46
C SER A 150 -7.93 -6.20 -17.09
N GLY A 151 -7.03 -5.29 -17.06
CA GLY A 151 -6.40 -4.88 -15.82
C GLY A 151 -7.31 -4.14 -14.88
#